data_7baa97860d66bba1f7fe50d929970a9a
#
_entry.id   7baa97860d66bba1f7fe50d929970a9a
#
_cell.length_a   1.000
_cell.length_b   1.000
_cell.length_c   1.000
_cell.angle_alpha   90.00
_cell.angle_beta   90.00
_cell.angle_gamma   90.00
#
_symmetry.space_group_name_H-M   'P 1'
#
loop_
_entity.id
_entity.type
_entity.pdbx_description
1 polymer ?
#
loop_
_entity_poly.entity_id
_entity_poly.type
_entity_poly.pdbx_seq_one_letter_code
_entity_poly.pdbx_strand_id
1 'polypeptide(L)'
;MSNKIKVDLGNNSYNVSLIESFKNSDVKFASSTKSQCILITQQEILNLYKDEINELSNLPNVNIFLIDQGEKAKSFESISLIVNEMSKKHFDRSSLVFAVGGGVVGDVGGFASSIFMRGIKY
;
A
#
# COMPACT_ATOMS: atom_id res chain seq x y z
N MET A 1 6.86 -0.51 -22.72
CA MET A 1 6.22 -1.85 -22.67
C MET A 1 6.17 -2.30 -21.20
N SER A 2 5.04 -2.72 -20.73
CA SER A 2 4.98 -3.35 -19.41
C SER A 2 5.24 -4.85 -19.59
N ASN A 3 6.37 -5.33 -19.10
CA ASN A 3 6.61 -6.76 -18.97
C ASN A 3 5.83 -7.25 -17.74
N LYS A 4 4.87 -8.14 -17.97
CA LYS A 4 4.07 -8.75 -16.91
C LYS A 4 4.50 -10.19 -16.70
N ILE A 5 4.73 -10.55 -15.45
CA ILE A 5 5.00 -11.93 -15.02
C ILE A 5 3.78 -12.39 -14.23
N LYS A 6 3.09 -13.42 -14.72
CA LYS A 6 1.98 -14.01 -13.98
C LYS A 6 2.50 -14.95 -12.90
N VAL A 7 2.05 -14.75 -11.68
CA VAL A 7 2.21 -15.72 -10.59
C VAL A 7 0.92 -16.54 -10.52
N ASP A 8 0.99 -17.79 -10.93
CA ASP A 8 -0.18 -18.66 -11.04
C ASP A 8 -0.44 -19.41 -9.73
N LEU A 9 -1.52 -19.00 -9.07
CA LEU A 9 -2.01 -19.58 -7.81
C LEU A 9 -3.51 -19.93 -7.91
N GLY A 10 -3.95 -20.34 -9.11
CA GLY A 10 -5.37 -20.61 -9.35
C GLY A 10 -6.21 -19.33 -9.18
N ASN A 11 -7.20 -19.39 -8.29
CA ASN A 11 -8.08 -18.24 -8.03
C ASN A 11 -7.38 -17.05 -7.35
N ASN A 12 -6.19 -17.25 -6.80
CA ASN A 12 -5.39 -16.23 -6.13
C ASN A 12 -4.22 -15.73 -6.99
N SER A 13 -4.25 -16.03 -8.29
CA SER A 13 -3.23 -15.59 -9.23
C SER A 13 -3.14 -14.07 -9.32
N TYR A 14 -1.93 -13.55 -9.49
CA TYR A 14 -1.68 -12.14 -9.67
C TYR A 14 -0.56 -11.87 -10.68
N ASN A 15 -0.40 -10.63 -11.08
CA ASN A 15 0.65 -10.21 -12.01
C ASN A 15 1.67 -9.33 -11.30
N VAL A 16 2.95 -9.59 -11.60
CA VAL A 16 4.04 -8.67 -11.31
C VAL A 16 4.32 -7.89 -12.59
N SER A 17 4.27 -6.58 -12.53
CA SER A 17 4.50 -5.70 -13.67
C SER A 17 5.83 -4.95 -13.49
N LEU A 18 6.70 -5.03 -14.50
CA LEU A 18 7.88 -4.18 -14.58
C LEU A 18 7.48 -2.90 -15.31
N ILE A 19 7.52 -1.77 -14.62
CA ILE A 19 7.08 -0.47 -15.12
C ILE A 19 8.15 0.59 -14.87
N GLU A 20 8.23 1.55 -15.76
CA GLU A 20 9.14 2.70 -15.61
C GLU A 20 8.59 3.75 -14.64
N SER A 21 7.26 3.83 -14.53
CA SER A 21 6.57 4.75 -13.63
C SER A 21 5.20 4.20 -13.26
N PHE A 22 4.78 4.38 -12.02
CA PHE A 22 3.46 3.96 -11.56
C PHE A 22 2.34 5.00 -11.74
N LYS A 23 2.66 6.15 -12.33
CA LYS A 23 1.73 7.30 -12.47
C LYS A 23 0.35 6.99 -13.06
N ASN A 24 0.22 6.01 -13.93
CA ASN A 24 -1.00 5.87 -14.73
C ASN A 24 -1.93 4.72 -14.36
N SER A 25 -1.43 3.63 -13.78
CA SER A 25 -2.25 2.45 -13.47
C SER A 25 -2.79 2.47 -12.04
N ASP A 26 -1.95 2.85 -11.09
CA ASP A 26 -2.28 2.75 -9.67
C ASP A 26 -3.13 3.93 -9.22
N VAL A 27 -2.89 5.12 -9.78
CA VAL A 27 -3.75 6.31 -9.58
C VAL A 27 -5.15 6.06 -10.12
N LYS A 28 -5.27 5.47 -11.31
CA LYS A 28 -6.58 5.10 -11.87
C LYS A 28 -7.33 4.10 -11.02
N PHE A 29 -6.63 3.10 -10.48
CA PHE A 29 -7.23 2.13 -9.60
C PHE A 29 -7.73 2.76 -8.31
N ALA A 30 -6.89 3.55 -7.64
CA ALA A 30 -7.25 4.26 -6.42
C ALA A 30 -8.39 5.26 -6.63
N SER A 31 -8.41 5.96 -7.76
CA SER A 31 -9.48 6.91 -8.09
C SER A 31 -10.80 6.25 -8.49
N SER A 32 -10.77 5.01 -8.97
CA SER A 32 -11.96 4.26 -9.36
C SER A 32 -12.70 3.64 -8.17
N THR A 33 -12.04 3.47 -7.04
CA THR A 33 -12.66 2.93 -5.82
C THR A 33 -13.14 4.04 -4.91
N LYS A 34 -14.26 3.80 -4.21
CA LYS A 34 -14.72 4.66 -3.12
C LYS A 34 -14.26 4.16 -1.75
N SER A 35 -13.56 3.04 -1.72
CA SER A 35 -13.05 2.44 -0.49
C SER A 35 -11.90 3.26 0.08
N GLN A 36 -11.75 3.23 1.40
CA GLN A 36 -10.61 3.81 2.08
C GLN A 36 -9.32 3.09 1.67
N CYS A 37 -8.27 3.86 1.45
CA CYS A 37 -6.95 3.36 1.13
C CYS A 37 -5.92 3.92 2.13
N ILE A 38 -5.00 3.08 2.56
CA ILE A 38 -3.82 3.51 3.29
C ILE A 38 -2.58 3.28 2.42
N LEU A 39 -1.79 4.32 2.22
CA LEU A 39 -0.51 4.25 1.53
C LEU A 39 0.60 4.24 2.56
N ILE A 40 1.24 3.09 2.73
CA ILE A 40 2.35 2.89 3.66
C ILE A 40 3.65 3.10 2.92
N THR A 41 4.48 3.98 3.44
CA THR A 41 5.79 4.29 2.85
C THR A 41 6.77 4.78 3.93
N GLN A 42 7.96 5.14 3.52
CA GLN A 42 8.99 5.74 4.37
C GLN A 42 9.33 7.15 3.87
N GLN A 43 9.86 8.00 4.74
CA GLN A 43 10.14 9.40 4.40
C GLN A 43 11.09 9.55 3.21
N GLU A 44 12.10 8.69 3.10
CA GLU A 44 13.03 8.72 1.96
C GLU A 44 12.34 8.43 0.64
N ILE A 45 11.46 7.44 0.63
CA ILE A 45 10.67 7.08 -0.56
C ILE A 45 9.72 8.22 -0.94
N LEU A 46 9.06 8.82 0.06
CA LEU A 46 8.20 9.98 -0.16
C LEU A 46 8.97 11.15 -0.80
N ASN A 47 10.19 11.38 -0.36
CA ASN A 47 11.03 12.44 -0.92
C ASN A 47 11.49 12.15 -2.37
N LEU A 48 11.83 10.89 -2.67
CA LEU A 48 12.28 10.47 -3.99
C LEU A 48 11.15 10.46 -5.04
N TYR A 49 9.95 10.08 -4.64
CA TYR A 49 8.78 9.91 -5.52
C TYR A 49 7.64 10.87 -5.16
N LYS A 50 8.03 12.09 -4.80
CA LYS A 50 7.10 13.08 -4.26
C LYS A 50 5.91 13.36 -5.20
N ASP A 51 6.17 13.51 -6.47
CA ASP A 51 5.12 13.87 -7.43
C ASP A 51 4.13 12.72 -7.63
N GLU A 52 4.64 11.51 -7.78
CA GLU A 52 3.83 10.31 -7.94
C GLU A 52 2.99 10.02 -6.70
N ILE A 53 3.59 10.14 -5.52
CA ILE A 53 2.88 9.89 -4.26
C ILE A 53 1.87 11.01 -3.99
N ASN A 54 2.17 12.26 -4.32
CA ASN A 54 1.24 13.37 -4.15
C ASN A 54 -0.01 13.21 -5.01
N GLU A 55 0.11 12.71 -6.22
CA GLU A 55 -1.06 12.41 -7.05
C GLU A 55 -2.01 11.41 -6.36
N LEU A 56 -1.47 10.38 -5.73
CA LEU A 56 -2.26 9.42 -4.95
C LEU A 56 -2.82 10.03 -3.67
N SER A 57 -2.02 10.76 -2.92
CA SER A 57 -2.40 11.33 -1.63
C SER A 57 -3.44 12.44 -1.73
N ASN A 58 -3.56 13.09 -2.88
CA ASN A 58 -4.58 14.09 -3.14
C ASN A 58 -5.97 13.49 -3.37
N LEU A 59 -6.07 12.19 -3.54
CA LEU A 59 -7.37 11.51 -3.61
C LEU A 59 -8.01 11.50 -2.21
N PRO A 60 -9.31 11.81 -2.10
CA PRO A 60 -9.97 12.00 -0.80
C PRO A 60 -10.04 10.72 0.06
N ASN A 61 -9.92 9.57 -0.58
CA ASN A 61 -9.99 8.26 0.07
C ASN A 61 -8.60 7.66 0.38
N VAL A 62 -7.51 8.36 0.08
CA VAL A 62 -6.13 7.87 0.32
C VAL A 62 -5.51 8.57 1.51
N ASN A 63 -5.02 7.79 2.45
CA ASN A 63 -4.34 8.25 3.66
C ASN A 63 -2.89 7.79 3.64
N ILE A 64 -1.94 8.69 3.79
CA ILE A 64 -0.52 8.34 3.90
C ILE A 64 -0.18 7.95 5.34
N PHE A 65 0.58 6.86 5.49
CA PHE A 65 1.16 6.43 6.75
C PHE A 65 2.66 6.21 6.60
N LEU A 66 3.46 6.92 7.37
CA LEU A 66 4.92 6.80 7.36
C LEU A 66 5.38 5.83 8.45
N ILE A 67 6.16 4.83 8.06
CA ILE A 67 6.85 3.93 8.98
C ILE A 67 8.33 4.34 9.13
N ASP A 68 8.97 3.85 10.17
CA ASP A 68 10.39 4.11 10.42
C ASP A 68 11.29 3.64 9.26
N GLN A 69 12.47 4.25 9.17
CA GLN A 69 13.50 3.84 8.22
C GLN A 69 14.14 2.53 8.63
N GLY A 70 14.49 1.71 7.63
CA GLY A 70 15.25 0.48 7.81
C GLY A 70 14.48 -0.68 8.44
N GLU A 71 15.20 -1.73 8.80
CA GLU A 71 14.65 -2.99 9.33
C GLU A 71 13.92 -2.85 10.66
N LYS A 72 14.21 -1.81 11.44
CA LYS A 72 13.49 -1.56 12.71
C LYS A 72 11.98 -1.33 12.53
N ALA A 73 11.55 -0.95 11.33
CA ALA A 73 10.12 -0.84 11.01
C ALA A 73 9.39 -2.19 10.97
N LYS A 74 10.12 -3.31 10.78
CA LYS A 74 9.56 -4.66 10.88
C LYS A 74 9.34 -5.03 12.35
N SER A 75 8.30 -4.49 12.95
CA SER A 75 7.98 -4.68 14.37
C SER A 75 6.48 -4.79 14.58
N PHE A 76 6.09 -5.45 15.65
CA PHE A 76 4.68 -5.47 16.08
C PHE A 76 4.16 -4.08 16.45
N GLU A 77 5.04 -3.21 16.91
CA GLU A 77 4.69 -1.81 17.19
C GLU A 77 4.24 -1.09 15.91
N SER A 78 4.99 -1.19 14.82
CA SER A 78 4.60 -0.62 13.52
C SER A 78 3.26 -1.17 13.04
N ILE A 79 3.06 -2.47 13.13
CA ILE A 79 1.80 -3.12 12.75
C ILE A 79 0.64 -2.61 13.60
N SER A 80 0.84 -2.51 14.91
CA SER A 80 -0.18 -1.99 15.84
C SER A 80 -0.58 -0.55 15.49
N LEU A 81 0.38 0.30 15.19
CA LEU A 81 0.13 1.69 14.80
C LEU A 81 -0.68 1.79 13.50
N ILE A 82 -0.34 0.96 12.49
CA ILE A 82 -1.07 0.93 11.21
C ILE A 82 -2.52 0.45 11.42
N VAL A 83 -2.70 -0.65 12.13
CA VAL A 83 -4.02 -1.22 12.40
C VAL A 83 -4.89 -0.24 13.20
N ASN A 84 -4.31 0.43 14.19
CA ASN A 84 -5.00 1.45 14.98
C ASN A 84 -5.41 2.66 14.11
N GLU A 85 -4.55 3.09 13.21
CA GLU A 85 -4.86 4.18 12.27
C GLU A 85 -6.02 3.82 11.34
N MET A 86 -5.98 2.62 10.76
CA MET A 86 -7.08 2.13 9.93
C MET A 86 -8.40 2.05 10.71
N SER A 87 -8.35 1.58 11.95
CA SER A 87 -9.54 1.51 12.81
C SER A 87 -10.11 2.89 13.13
N LYS A 88 -9.26 3.85 13.49
CA LYS A 88 -9.67 5.24 13.77
C LYS A 88 -10.32 5.92 12.57
N LYS A 89 -9.88 5.59 11.37
CA LYS A 89 -10.40 6.14 10.13
C LYS A 89 -11.55 5.31 9.51
N HIS A 90 -12.11 4.41 10.29
CA HIS A 90 -13.26 3.59 9.91
C HIS A 90 -13.03 2.76 8.64
N PHE A 91 -11.83 2.22 8.47
CA PHE A 91 -11.56 1.25 7.42
C PHE A 91 -12.41 0.01 7.62
N ASP A 92 -12.78 -0.63 6.52
CA ASP A 92 -13.60 -1.83 6.48
C ASP A 92 -12.97 -2.91 5.58
N ARG A 93 -13.70 -3.99 5.36
CA ARG A 93 -13.22 -5.11 4.54
C ARG A 93 -13.02 -4.79 3.06
N SER A 94 -13.60 -3.71 2.56
CA SER A 94 -13.40 -3.23 1.20
C SER A 94 -12.16 -2.34 1.06
N SER A 95 -11.55 -1.96 2.16
CA SER A 95 -10.39 -1.07 2.19
C SER A 95 -9.16 -1.70 1.57
N LEU A 96 -8.21 -0.86 1.19
CA LEU A 96 -7.01 -1.24 0.44
C LEU A 96 -5.76 -0.76 1.16
N VAL A 97 -4.70 -1.56 1.08
CA VAL A 97 -3.34 -1.17 1.47
C VAL A 97 -2.48 -1.04 0.22
N PHE A 98 -1.84 0.11 0.06
CA PHE A 98 -0.74 0.32 -0.88
C PHE A 98 0.57 0.38 -0.11
N ALA A 99 1.52 -0.49 -0.45
CA ALA A 99 2.87 -0.41 0.08
C ALA A 99 3.81 0.12 -1.01
N VAL A 100 4.37 1.30 -0.78
CA VAL A 100 5.27 1.96 -1.74
C VAL A 100 6.64 2.08 -1.12
N GLY A 101 7.58 1.26 -1.59
CA GLY A 101 8.95 1.22 -1.06
C GLY A 101 9.64 -0.10 -1.35
N GLY A 102 10.68 -0.38 -0.59
CA GLY A 102 11.42 -1.64 -0.66
C GLY A 102 10.75 -2.78 0.11
N GLY A 103 11.49 -3.86 0.33
CA GLY A 103 10.99 -5.08 0.99
C GLY A 103 10.44 -4.84 2.38
N VAL A 104 11.03 -3.92 3.17
CA VAL A 104 10.53 -3.58 4.52
C VAL A 104 9.10 -3.05 4.48
N VAL A 105 8.84 -2.12 3.58
CA VAL A 105 7.49 -1.53 3.41
C VAL A 105 6.50 -2.57 2.93
N GLY A 106 6.89 -3.39 1.96
CA GLY A 106 6.08 -4.50 1.46
C GLY A 106 5.72 -5.50 2.55
N ASP A 107 6.70 -5.92 3.35
CA ASP A 107 6.49 -6.88 4.44
C ASP A 107 5.57 -6.33 5.53
N VAL A 108 5.79 -5.09 5.95
CA VAL A 108 4.95 -4.42 6.96
C VAL A 108 3.52 -4.23 6.46
N GLY A 109 3.37 -3.70 5.25
CA GLY A 109 2.06 -3.48 4.64
C GLY A 109 1.30 -4.78 4.40
N GLY A 110 1.98 -5.80 3.90
CA GLY A 110 1.40 -7.12 3.67
C GLY A 110 0.93 -7.78 4.97
N PHE A 111 1.75 -7.72 6.02
CA PHE A 111 1.36 -8.28 7.31
C PHE A 111 0.16 -7.54 7.93
N ALA A 112 0.20 -6.21 7.94
CA ALA A 112 -0.92 -5.40 8.45
C ALA A 112 -2.23 -5.69 7.70
N SER A 113 -2.17 -5.78 6.37
CA SER A 113 -3.33 -6.10 5.55
C SER A 113 -3.89 -7.49 5.82
N SER A 114 -3.03 -8.46 6.12
CA SER A 114 -3.43 -9.85 6.36
C SER A 114 -4.21 -10.04 7.65
N ILE A 115 -3.96 -9.23 8.67
CA ILE A 115 -4.59 -9.35 9.99
C ILE A 115 -5.76 -8.39 10.19
N PHE A 116 -5.80 -7.26 9.46
CA PHE A 116 -6.90 -6.31 9.59
C PHE A 116 -8.20 -6.90 9.03
N MET A 117 -9.25 -6.93 9.85
CA MET A 117 -10.58 -7.44 9.44
C MET A 117 -10.54 -8.85 8.79
N ARG A 118 -9.64 -9.71 9.23
CA ARG A 118 -9.38 -11.05 8.65
C ARG A 118 -8.82 -11.02 7.23
N GLY A 119 -8.21 -9.96 6.85
CA GLY A 119 -7.55 -9.73 5.57
C GLY A 119 -8.31 -8.74 4.68
N ILE A 120 -7.57 -7.76 4.19
CA ILE A 120 -8.01 -6.80 3.18
C ILE A 120 -7.04 -6.82 2.00
N LYS A 121 -7.43 -6.21 0.91
CA LYS A 121 -6.61 -6.18 -0.31
C LYS A 121 -5.30 -5.41 -0.09
N TYR A 122 -4.25 -5.92 -0.70
CA TYR A 122 -2.89 -5.42 -0.61
C TYR A 122 -2.23 -5.47 -1.99
#